data_bae629797199ccd36a3dc0ef237b72b8
#
_entry.id   bae629797199ccd36a3dc0ef237b72b8
#
_cell.length_a   1.000
_cell.length_b   1.000
_cell.length_c   1.000
_cell.angle_alpha   90.00
_cell.angle_beta   90.00
_cell.angle_gamma   90.00
#
_symmetry.space_group_name_H-M   'P 1'
#
loop_
_entity.id
_entity.type
_entity.pdbx_description
1 polymer ?
#
loop_
_entity_poly.entity_id
_entity_poly.type
_entity_poly.pdbx_seq_one_letter_code
_entity_poly.pdbx_strand_id
1 'polypeptide(L)'
;MPSGTLGNHVALMTHCTDGKSVLLDDKQHSYRVEKAAFFPYWGGLTPVFFKLSEEGLPLIDSVAAGLDSGVRLLCLENTHNSAGGVFLPQKTLKMLRTLADRAGIPIHMDGARLFNAAIASGMDASEICSYADSVMFCTSKGLGAPMGSL
;
A
#
# COMPACT_ATOMS: atom_id res chain seq x y z
N MET A 1 -14.48 0.74 -9.57
CA MET A 1 -14.15 -0.69 -9.88
C MET A 1 -15.05 -1.61 -9.07
N PRO A 2 -15.29 -2.90 -9.48
CA PRO A 2 -16.15 -3.81 -8.73
C PRO A 2 -15.59 -4.24 -7.38
N SER A 3 -14.27 -4.25 -7.21
CA SER A 3 -13.61 -4.65 -5.96
C SER A 3 -12.29 -3.94 -5.72
N GLY A 4 -11.87 -3.84 -4.46
CA GLY A 4 -10.56 -3.35 -4.07
C GLY A 4 -9.42 -4.21 -4.63
N THR A 5 -9.61 -5.53 -4.68
CA THR A 5 -8.65 -6.47 -5.29
C THR A 5 -8.33 -6.09 -6.74
N LEU A 6 -9.37 -5.76 -7.54
CA LEU A 6 -9.13 -5.29 -8.91
C LEU A 6 -8.41 -3.93 -8.91
N GLY A 7 -8.79 -3.03 -8.01
CA GLY A 7 -8.13 -1.72 -7.86
C GLY A 7 -6.63 -1.85 -7.56
N ASN A 8 -6.27 -2.63 -6.56
CA ASN A 8 -4.88 -2.92 -6.22
C ASN A 8 -4.14 -3.59 -7.39
N HIS A 9 -4.75 -4.60 -8.02
CA HIS A 9 -4.13 -5.29 -9.14
C HIS A 9 -3.82 -4.34 -10.31
N VAL A 10 -4.79 -3.50 -10.69
CA VAL A 10 -4.59 -2.48 -11.75
C VAL A 10 -3.49 -1.50 -11.37
N ALA A 11 -3.45 -1.00 -10.13
CA ALA A 11 -2.41 -0.09 -9.68
C ALA A 11 -1.03 -0.75 -9.73
N LEU A 12 -0.89 -1.96 -9.17
CA LEU A 12 0.37 -2.71 -9.19
C LEU A 12 0.86 -2.93 -10.64
N MET A 13 -0.03 -3.34 -11.55
CA MET A 13 0.33 -3.57 -12.96
C MET A 13 0.61 -2.27 -13.73
N THR A 14 0.01 -1.15 -13.34
CA THR A 14 0.27 0.17 -13.96
C THR A 14 1.66 0.69 -13.57
N HIS A 15 2.06 0.56 -12.31
CA HIS A 15 3.37 1.00 -11.84
C HIS A 15 4.49 0.01 -12.17
N CYS A 16 4.18 -1.28 -12.27
CA CYS A 16 5.15 -2.35 -12.47
C CYS A 16 4.82 -3.16 -13.72
N THR A 17 5.34 -2.75 -14.86
CA THR A 17 5.33 -3.57 -16.08
C THR A 17 6.52 -4.52 -16.09
N ASP A 18 6.39 -5.67 -16.77
CA ASP A 18 7.50 -6.59 -17.08
C ASP A 18 8.17 -7.28 -15.87
N GLY A 19 7.37 -7.82 -14.94
CA GLY A 19 7.87 -8.69 -13.87
C GLY A 19 8.78 -8.01 -12.86
N LYS A 20 8.59 -6.72 -12.62
CA LYS A 20 9.44 -5.91 -11.74
C LYS A 20 9.10 -6.12 -10.27
N SER A 21 10.02 -5.69 -9.39
CA SER A 21 9.91 -5.90 -7.95
C SER A 21 9.06 -4.80 -7.29
N VAL A 22 8.25 -5.22 -6.31
CA VAL A 22 7.40 -4.36 -5.48
C VAL A 22 7.86 -4.50 -4.03
N LEU A 23 8.11 -3.38 -3.38
CA LEU A 23 8.43 -3.32 -1.96
C LEU A 23 7.15 -3.20 -1.13
N LEU A 24 6.90 -4.16 -0.26
CA LEU A 24 5.72 -4.23 0.61
C LEU A 24 6.07 -5.05 1.86
N ASP A 25 5.21 -5.13 2.87
CA ASP A 25 5.38 -6.11 3.94
C ASP A 25 4.66 -7.44 3.61
N ASP A 26 5.10 -8.52 4.22
CA ASP A 26 4.61 -9.89 3.96
C ASP A 26 3.18 -10.16 4.48
N LYS A 27 2.60 -9.22 5.24
CA LYS A 27 1.25 -9.32 5.79
C LYS A 27 0.23 -8.50 5.00
N GLN A 28 0.66 -7.65 4.05
CA GLN A 28 -0.26 -6.84 3.25
C GLN A 28 -1.29 -7.69 2.51
N HIS A 29 -2.51 -7.17 2.45
CA HIS A 29 -3.66 -7.86 1.86
C HIS A 29 -3.43 -8.18 0.38
N SER A 30 -2.85 -7.25 -0.37
CA SER A 30 -2.53 -7.41 -1.80
C SER A 30 -1.60 -8.59 -2.08
N TYR A 31 -0.64 -8.87 -1.19
CA TYR A 31 0.27 -10.01 -1.31
C TYR A 31 -0.31 -11.30 -0.70
N ARG A 32 -0.81 -11.22 0.54
CA ARG A 32 -1.17 -12.42 1.31
C ARG A 32 -2.48 -13.05 0.89
N VAL A 33 -3.44 -12.22 0.49
CA VAL A 33 -4.83 -12.63 0.19
C VAL A 33 -5.13 -12.56 -1.30
N GLU A 34 -4.91 -11.42 -1.93
CA GLU A 34 -5.27 -11.19 -3.35
C GLU A 34 -4.35 -11.95 -4.30
N LYS A 35 -3.05 -11.88 -4.09
CA LYS A 35 -1.98 -12.66 -4.78
C LYS A 35 -1.85 -12.47 -6.29
N ALA A 36 -2.90 -12.09 -7.02
CA ALA A 36 -2.96 -12.13 -8.48
C ALA A 36 -1.75 -11.47 -9.17
N ALA A 37 -1.33 -10.28 -8.70
CA ALA A 37 -0.18 -9.56 -9.27
C ALA A 37 1.15 -10.32 -9.14
N PHE A 38 1.27 -11.22 -8.18
CA PHE A 38 2.50 -11.98 -7.88
C PHE A 38 2.53 -13.38 -8.52
N PHE A 39 1.41 -13.85 -9.07
CA PHE A 39 1.39 -15.10 -9.80
C PHE A 39 2.05 -14.96 -11.18
N PRO A 40 2.94 -15.91 -11.59
CA PRO A 40 3.68 -15.82 -12.85
C PRO A 40 2.81 -15.61 -14.10
N TYR A 41 1.62 -16.21 -14.13
CA TYR A 41 0.72 -16.15 -15.29
C TYR A 41 -0.19 -14.91 -15.32
N TRP A 42 -0.21 -14.09 -14.25
CA TRP A 42 -1.17 -12.98 -14.11
C TRP A 42 -0.51 -11.62 -13.93
N GLY A 43 0.65 -11.56 -13.34
CA GLY A 43 1.39 -10.32 -13.11
C GLY A 43 2.88 -10.56 -13.03
N GLY A 44 3.30 -11.68 -12.42
CA GLY A 44 4.69 -12.10 -12.33
C GLY A 44 5.58 -11.14 -11.53
N LEU A 45 4.97 -10.27 -10.69
CA LEU A 45 5.73 -9.33 -9.88
C LEU A 45 6.52 -10.06 -8.78
N THR A 46 7.73 -9.62 -8.53
CA THR A 46 8.59 -10.16 -7.48
C THR A 46 8.41 -9.33 -6.20
N PRO A 47 7.94 -9.92 -5.08
CA PRO A 47 7.83 -9.20 -3.83
C PRO A 47 9.21 -9.04 -3.20
N VAL A 48 9.50 -7.85 -2.67
CA VAL A 48 10.60 -7.54 -1.76
C VAL A 48 9.96 -7.09 -0.45
N PHE A 49 10.43 -7.60 0.69
CA PHE A 49 9.74 -7.35 1.94
C PHE A 49 10.51 -6.41 2.87
N PHE A 50 9.80 -5.36 3.34
CA PHE A 50 10.22 -4.63 4.53
C PHE A 50 9.57 -5.22 5.78
N LYS A 51 10.14 -4.92 6.94
CA LYS A 51 9.67 -5.39 8.24
C LYS A 51 8.74 -4.40 8.90
N LEU A 52 7.79 -4.92 9.67
CA LEU A 52 6.96 -4.14 10.58
C LEU A 52 7.52 -4.20 12.01
N SER A 53 7.26 -3.15 12.81
CA SER A 53 7.45 -3.16 14.25
C SER A 53 6.39 -4.05 14.93
N GLU A 54 6.51 -4.23 16.26
CA GLU A 54 5.51 -4.95 17.05
C GLU A 54 4.14 -4.27 17.00
N GLU A 55 4.11 -2.94 16.88
CA GLU A 55 2.90 -2.13 16.73
C GLU A 55 2.33 -2.16 15.30
N GLY A 56 2.95 -2.87 14.37
CA GLY A 56 2.50 -3.00 12.98
C GLY A 56 2.85 -1.83 12.06
N LEU A 57 3.81 -0.98 12.45
CA LEU A 57 4.28 0.13 11.64
C LEU A 57 5.52 -0.26 10.81
N PRO A 58 5.69 0.27 9.59
CA PRO A 58 6.90 0.05 8.79
C PRO A 58 8.17 0.47 9.52
N LEU A 59 9.15 -0.42 9.61
CA LEU A 59 10.48 -0.08 10.09
C LEU A 59 11.23 0.69 9.00
N ILE A 60 11.48 1.96 9.25
CA ILE A 60 12.03 2.92 8.27
C ILE A 60 13.35 2.44 7.65
N ASP A 61 14.28 1.91 8.45
CA ASP A 61 15.55 1.39 7.94
C ASP A 61 15.35 0.17 7.02
N SER A 62 14.35 -0.67 7.31
CA SER A 62 14.02 -1.81 6.47
C SER A 62 13.37 -1.37 5.14
N VAL A 63 12.55 -0.31 5.16
CA VAL A 63 12.00 0.30 3.93
C VAL A 63 13.12 0.91 3.09
N ALA A 64 14.04 1.68 3.71
CA ALA A 64 15.16 2.28 3.01
C ALA A 64 16.03 1.21 2.31
N ALA A 65 16.41 0.16 3.02
CA ALA A 65 17.17 -0.96 2.44
C ALA A 65 16.43 -1.65 1.28
N GLY A 66 15.10 -1.78 1.38
CA GLY A 66 14.26 -2.31 0.31
C GLY A 66 14.21 -1.43 -0.93
N LEU A 67 14.14 -0.10 -0.75
CA LEU A 67 14.17 0.86 -1.86
C LEU A 67 15.50 0.81 -2.64
N ASP A 68 16.60 0.59 -1.96
CA ASP A 68 17.93 0.47 -2.57
C ASP A 68 18.11 -0.82 -3.39
N SER A 69 17.21 -1.78 -3.28
CA SER A 69 17.29 -3.07 -3.99
C SER A 69 16.79 -3.05 -5.45
N GLY A 70 16.45 -1.87 -5.97
CA GLY A 70 16.01 -1.70 -7.36
C GLY A 70 14.54 -2.03 -7.60
N VAL A 71 13.70 -1.93 -6.58
CA VAL A 71 12.23 -2.06 -6.69
C VAL A 71 11.63 -0.94 -7.54
N ARG A 72 10.40 -1.15 -8.03
CA ARG A 72 9.72 -0.18 -8.89
C ARG A 72 8.54 0.52 -8.22
N LEU A 73 8.11 0.00 -7.10
CA LEU A 73 6.95 0.51 -6.38
C LEU A 73 7.13 0.24 -4.88
N LEU A 74 6.80 1.20 -4.05
CA LEU A 74 6.52 1.00 -2.62
C LEU A 74 5.01 0.86 -2.45
N CYS A 75 4.56 -0.26 -1.91
CA CYS A 75 3.16 -0.49 -1.61
C CYS A 75 2.92 -0.41 -0.10
N LEU A 76 1.95 0.40 0.32
CA LEU A 76 1.57 0.59 1.72
C LEU A 76 0.11 0.20 1.91
N GLU A 77 -0.27 -0.27 3.10
CA GLU A 77 -1.66 -0.54 3.46
C GLU A 77 -2.08 0.35 4.65
N ASN A 78 -3.19 1.11 4.49
CA ASN A 78 -3.67 2.05 5.51
C ASN A 78 -5.22 2.10 5.54
N THR A 79 -5.91 1.60 6.58
CA THR A 79 -5.35 0.92 7.78
C THR A 79 -4.84 -0.48 7.43
N HIS A 80 -3.77 -0.93 8.10
CA HIS A 80 -3.19 -2.24 7.88
C HIS A 80 -4.03 -3.36 8.52
N ASN A 81 -4.77 -4.11 7.72
CA ASN A 81 -5.75 -5.09 8.20
C ASN A 81 -5.11 -6.19 9.07
N SER A 82 -4.06 -6.83 8.57
CA SER A 82 -3.42 -7.97 9.26
C SER A 82 -2.55 -7.55 10.46
N ALA A 83 -2.29 -6.26 10.62
CA ALA A 83 -1.61 -5.70 11.79
C ALA A 83 -2.61 -5.14 12.83
N GLY A 84 -3.88 -5.60 12.80
CA GLY A 84 -4.89 -5.18 13.77
C GLY A 84 -5.63 -3.89 13.41
N GLY A 85 -5.56 -3.44 12.16
CA GLY A 85 -6.22 -2.21 11.70
C GLY A 85 -5.46 -0.94 12.06
N VAL A 86 -4.16 -1.04 12.32
CA VAL A 86 -3.31 0.11 12.63
C VAL A 86 -3.28 1.10 11.46
N PHE A 87 -3.35 2.39 11.76
CA PHE A 87 -3.17 3.44 10.78
C PHE A 87 -1.73 3.97 10.79
N LEU A 88 -1.27 4.49 9.66
CA LEU A 88 0.04 5.11 9.53
C LEU A 88 -0.01 6.56 10.06
N PRO A 89 0.74 6.89 11.14
CA PRO A 89 0.82 8.25 11.63
C PRO A 89 1.42 9.20 10.58
N GLN A 90 1.02 10.48 10.62
CA GLN A 90 1.51 11.50 9.68
C GLN A 90 3.05 11.54 9.59
N LYS A 91 3.73 11.43 10.75
CA LYS A 91 5.20 11.40 10.80
C LYS A 91 5.75 10.24 9.96
N THR A 92 5.16 9.04 10.08
CA THR A 92 5.56 7.85 9.33
C THR A 92 5.31 8.05 7.84
N LEU A 93 4.12 8.57 7.45
CA LEU A 93 3.80 8.87 6.05
C LEU A 93 4.81 9.86 5.43
N LYS A 94 5.15 10.95 6.14
CA LYS A 94 6.18 11.91 5.70
C LYS A 94 7.55 11.27 5.50
N MET A 95 7.98 10.40 6.41
CA MET A 95 9.25 9.71 6.31
C MET A 95 9.28 8.76 5.11
N LEU A 96 8.23 7.95 4.92
CA LEU A 96 8.10 7.03 3.78
C LEU A 96 8.08 7.79 2.45
N ARG A 97 7.32 8.89 2.34
CA ARG A 97 7.31 9.73 1.14
C ARG A 97 8.69 10.29 0.84
N THR A 98 9.38 10.82 1.85
CA THR A 98 10.74 11.36 1.68
C THR A 98 11.72 10.31 1.18
N LEU A 99 11.66 9.07 1.68
CA LEU A 99 12.52 7.98 1.22
C LEU A 99 12.19 7.61 -0.23
N ALA A 100 10.92 7.46 -0.56
CA ALA A 100 10.47 7.12 -1.90
C ALA A 100 10.85 8.20 -2.93
N ASP A 101 10.70 9.49 -2.57
CA ASP A 101 11.11 10.62 -3.42
C ASP A 101 12.61 10.61 -3.70
N ARG A 102 13.43 10.36 -2.68
CA ARG A 102 14.90 10.26 -2.85
C ARG A 102 15.31 9.11 -3.76
N ALA A 103 14.57 7.99 -3.69
CA ALA A 103 14.80 6.83 -4.53
C ALA A 103 14.18 6.98 -5.95
N GLY A 104 13.33 7.98 -6.18
CA GLY A 104 12.58 8.14 -7.42
C GLY A 104 11.54 7.04 -7.64
N ILE A 105 10.98 6.48 -6.55
CA ILE A 105 10.07 5.35 -6.57
C ILE A 105 8.67 5.81 -6.16
N PRO A 106 7.62 5.52 -6.96
CA PRO A 106 6.25 5.85 -6.62
C PRO A 106 5.74 5.02 -5.42
N ILE A 107 4.71 5.56 -4.74
CA ILE A 107 3.98 4.89 -3.67
C ILE A 107 2.57 4.58 -4.16
N HIS A 108 2.15 3.32 -4.04
CA HIS A 108 0.74 2.93 -4.08
C HIS A 108 0.23 2.68 -2.66
N MET A 109 -0.94 3.24 -2.31
CA MET A 109 -1.58 2.99 -1.03
C MET A 109 -2.86 2.16 -1.21
N ASP A 110 -2.85 0.94 -0.67
CA ASP A 110 -4.09 0.22 -0.40
C ASP A 110 -4.80 0.90 0.78
N GLY A 111 -5.71 1.77 0.44
CA GLY A 111 -6.57 2.50 1.37
C GLY A 111 -7.95 1.87 1.51
N ALA A 112 -8.07 0.54 1.47
CA ALA A 112 -9.36 -0.14 1.54
C ALA A 112 -10.27 0.37 2.68
N ARG A 113 -9.67 0.90 3.75
CA ARG A 113 -10.33 1.57 4.88
C ARG A 113 -9.78 2.98 5.12
N LEU A 114 -9.49 3.73 4.07
CA LEU A 114 -8.92 5.08 4.12
C LEU A 114 -9.68 6.02 5.07
N PHE A 115 -11.00 6.03 5.01
CA PHE A 115 -11.82 6.91 5.84
C PHE A 115 -11.81 6.50 7.32
N ASN A 116 -11.62 5.22 7.63
CA ASN A 116 -11.39 4.78 9.00
C ASN A 116 -10.01 5.26 9.50
N ALA A 117 -8.98 5.22 8.66
CA ALA A 117 -7.67 5.78 8.99
C ALA A 117 -7.74 7.29 9.22
N ALA A 118 -8.47 8.03 8.38
CA ALA A 118 -8.68 9.46 8.51
C ALA A 118 -9.30 9.83 9.87
N ILE A 119 -10.40 9.17 10.22
CA ILE A 119 -11.08 9.41 11.52
C ILE A 119 -10.16 9.04 12.70
N ALA A 120 -9.49 7.89 12.64
CA ALA A 120 -8.65 7.42 13.75
C ALA A 120 -7.39 8.29 13.95
N SER A 121 -6.83 8.83 12.88
CA SER A 121 -5.64 9.69 12.92
C SER A 121 -5.93 11.17 13.15
N GLY A 122 -7.18 11.61 12.95
CA GLY A 122 -7.56 13.03 12.93
C GLY A 122 -7.05 13.79 11.70
N MET A 123 -6.60 13.07 10.65
CA MET A 123 -6.15 13.66 9.39
C MET A 123 -7.26 13.64 8.35
N ASP A 124 -7.28 14.62 7.44
CA ASP A 124 -8.15 14.55 6.28
C ASP A 124 -7.74 13.40 5.34
N ALA A 125 -8.72 12.71 4.74
CA ALA A 125 -8.44 11.64 3.78
C ALA A 125 -7.60 12.14 2.59
N SER A 126 -7.85 13.37 2.12
CA SER A 126 -7.05 14.03 1.07
C SER A 126 -5.60 14.23 1.48
N GLU A 127 -5.36 14.58 2.74
CA GLU A 127 -4.00 14.71 3.28
C GLU A 127 -3.29 13.35 3.29
N ILE A 128 -3.96 12.29 3.76
CA ILE A 128 -3.39 10.93 3.72
C ILE A 128 -3.06 10.54 2.27
N CYS A 129 -3.96 10.79 1.33
CA CYS A 129 -3.74 10.49 -0.09
C CYS A 129 -2.56 11.26 -0.69
N SER A 130 -2.25 12.46 -0.21
CA SER A 130 -1.14 13.29 -0.73
C SER A 130 0.24 12.66 -0.54
N TYR A 131 0.37 11.65 0.32
CA TYR A 131 1.61 10.90 0.53
C TYR A 131 1.81 9.73 -0.45
N ALA A 132 0.86 9.49 -1.37
CA ALA A 132 0.93 8.42 -2.36
C ALA A 132 0.70 8.93 -3.78
N ASP A 133 1.25 8.24 -4.77
CA ASP A 133 1.06 8.55 -6.19
C ASP A 133 -0.22 7.92 -6.74
N SER A 134 -0.67 6.85 -6.11
CA SER A 134 -1.97 6.24 -6.36
C SER A 134 -2.58 5.67 -5.09
N VAL A 135 -3.89 5.74 -4.98
CA VAL A 135 -4.64 5.23 -3.82
C VAL A 135 -5.84 4.45 -4.32
N MET A 136 -6.06 3.26 -3.79
CA MET A 136 -7.32 2.53 -3.91
C MET A 136 -8.07 2.63 -2.58
N PHE A 137 -9.39 2.84 -2.62
CA PHE A 137 -10.24 2.69 -1.43
C PHE A 137 -11.54 1.97 -1.74
N CYS A 138 -12.06 1.24 -0.76
CA CYS A 138 -13.31 0.51 -0.89
C CYS A 138 -14.50 1.39 -0.46
N THR A 139 -15.53 1.43 -1.31
CA THR A 139 -16.82 2.01 -0.93
C THR A 139 -17.66 1.02 -0.12
N SER A 140 -17.42 -0.28 -0.30
CA SER A 140 -18.15 -1.40 0.34
C SER A 140 -17.68 -1.76 1.75
N LYS A 141 -16.79 -0.98 2.36
CA LYS A 141 -16.32 -1.18 3.75
C LYS A 141 -16.84 -0.05 4.64
N GLY A 142 -15.98 0.81 5.14
CA GLY A 142 -16.35 1.89 6.06
C GLY A 142 -17.39 2.89 5.52
N LEU A 143 -17.52 3.01 4.21
CA LEU A 143 -18.53 3.88 3.57
C LEU A 143 -19.91 3.21 3.39
N GLY A 144 -20.05 1.90 3.64
CA GLY A 144 -21.32 1.21 3.68
C GLY A 144 -22.04 1.00 2.36
N ALA A 145 -21.37 1.21 1.21
CA ALA A 145 -21.97 0.89 -0.09
C ALA A 145 -22.08 -0.64 -0.29
N PRO A 146 -23.06 -1.12 -1.07
CA PRO A 146 -23.23 -2.56 -1.26
C PRO A 146 -22.06 -3.22 -1.98
N MET A 147 -21.33 -2.47 -2.81
CA MET A 147 -20.12 -2.94 -3.52
C MET A 147 -19.33 -1.75 -4.06
N GLY A 148 -18.09 -2.02 -4.51
CA GLY A 148 -17.28 -1.07 -5.27
C GLY A 148 -16.01 -0.60 -4.58
N SER A 149 -15.14 -0.04 -5.41
CA SER A 149 -13.89 0.64 -5.02
C SER A 149 -13.50 1.68 -6.07
N LEU A 150 -12.71 2.64 -5.67
CA LEU A 150 -12.14 3.69 -6.51
C LEU A 150 -10.62 3.63 -6.41
#